data_dd0c2d9c7dac060b28ae96f838d7db35
#
_entry.id   dd0c2d9c7dac060b28ae96f838d7db35
#
_cell.length_a   1.000
_cell.length_b   1.000
_cell.length_c   1.000
_cell.angle_alpha   90.00
_cell.angle_beta   90.00
_cell.angle_gamma   90.00
#
_symmetry.space_group_name_H-M   'P 1'
#
loop_
_entity.id
_entity.type
_entity.pdbx_description
1 polymer ?
#
loop_
_entity_poly.entity_id
_entity_poly.type
_entity_poly.pdbx_seq_one_letter_code
_entity_poly.pdbx_strand_id
1 'polypeptide(L)'
;MIEEFFEHNPYDLDKTSKNALLTKELVELTEFHKKHCAEYASFLKTVGYDSMAVNSIEDIPFYPVRMFKEYDLLSIKRDEVFKVMTSSGTTGQRVSKIYVDKETALIQQKVMIKILSDY
;
A
#
# COMPACT_ATOMS: atom_id res chain seq x y z
N MET A 1 -12.14 3.06 -6.21
CA MET A 1 -10.67 2.95 -6.05
C MET A 1 -10.25 1.48 -6.19
N ILE A 2 -9.89 0.82 -5.12
CA ILE A 2 -9.45 -0.59 -5.21
C ILE A 2 -10.57 -1.55 -5.64
N GLU A 3 -11.80 -1.13 -5.51
CA GLU A 3 -12.99 -1.90 -5.87
C GLU A 3 -12.99 -2.31 -7.36
N GLU A 4 -12.36 -1.52 -8.23
CA GLU A 4 -12.28 -1.85 -9.65
C GLU A 4 -11.60 -3.18 -9.91
N PHE A 5 -10.69 -3.59 -9.02
CA PHE A 5 -10.03 -4.90 -9.14
C PHE A 5 -10.99 -6.07 -8.87
N PHE A 6 -12.06 -5.84 -8.12
CA PHE A 6 -13.04 -6.89 -7.81
C PHE A 6 -14.02 -7.15 -8.96
N GLU A 7 -14.11 -6.25 -9.93
CA GLU A 7 -14.96 -6.42 -11.11
C GLU A 7 -14.39 -7.43 -12.10
N HIS A 8 -13.11 -7.77 -11.95
CA HIS A 8 -12.40 -8.68 -12.83
C HIS A 8 -11.93 -9.91 -12.06
N ASN A 9 -11.81 -11.04 -12.74
CA ASN A 9 -11.12 -12.19 -12.16
C ASN A 9 -9.64 -11.87 -12.02
N PRO A 10 -8.92 -12.48 -11.05
CA PRO A 10 -7.53 -12.13 -10.76
C PRO A 10 -6.57 -12.20 -11.96
N TYR A 11 -6.88 -13.02 -12.96
CA TYR A 11 -6.00 -13.27 -14.10
C TYR A 11 -6.58 -12.81 -15.45
N ASP A 12 -7.70 -12.08 -15.46
CA ASP A 12 -8.39 -11.71 -16.70
C ASP A 12 -7.79 -10.50 -17.42
N LEU A 13 -7.15 -9.59 -16.69
CA LEU A 13 -6.60 -8.38 -17.29
C LEU A 13 -5.29 -8.66 -18.02
N ASP A 14 -5.16 -8.10 -19.22
CA ASP A 14 -3.88 -8.14 -19.93
C ASP A 14 -2.86 -7.23 -19.23
N LYS A 15 -1.60 -7.34 -19.65
CA LYS A 15 -0.49 -6.60 -19.03
C LYS A 15 -0.68 -5.08 -19.10
N THR A 16 -1.13 -4.58 -20.26
CA THR A 16 -1.31 -3.13 -20.48
C THR A 16 -2.42 -2.57 -19.61
N SER A 17 -3.58 -3.23 -19.61
CA SER A 17 -4.72 -2.80 -18.78
C SER A 17 -4.41 -2.91 -17.29
N LYS A 18 -3.73 -3.96 -16.88
CA LYS A 18 -3.31 -4.17 -15.50
C LYS A 18 -2.35 -3.06 -15.05
N ASN A 19 -1.35 -2.74 -15.86
CA ASN A 19 -0.38 -1.70 -15.53
C ASN A 19 -1.04 -0.32 -15.43
N ALA A 20 -1.97 -0.01 -16.32
CA ALA A 20 -2.71 1.25 -16.27
C ALA A 20 -3.53 1.37 -14.98
N LEU A 21 -4.24 0.30 -14.61
CA LEU A 21 -5.06 0.26 -13.40
C LEU A 21 -4.18 0.34 -12.15
N LEU A 22 -3.08 -0.42 -12.09
CA LEU A 22 -2.14 -0.38 -10.98
C LEU A 22 -1.50 1.00 -10.83
N THR A 23 -1.10 1.63 -11.92
CA THR A 23 -0.50 2.97 -11.87
C THR A 23 -1.47 3.97 -11.27
N LYS A 24 -2.72 3.95 -11.73
CA LYS A 24 -3.78 4.82 -11.20
C LYS A 24 -3.97 4.62 -9.70
N GLU A 25 -4.12 3.37 -9.26
CA GLU A 25 -4.34 3.04 -7.85
C GLU A 25 -3.14 3.41 -6.98
N LEU A 26 -1.92 3.15 -7.45
CA LEU A 26 -0.71 3.48 -6.69
C LEU A 26 -0.50 4.98 -6.58
N VAL A 27 -0.83 5.77 -7.60
CA VAL A 27 -0.79 7.22 -7.50
C VAL A 27 -1.80 7.73 -6.48
N GLU A 28 -3.02 7.22 -6.50
CA GLU A 28 -4.06 7.60 -5.52
C GLU A 28 -3.62 7.23 -4.09
N LEU A 29 -3.08 6.04 -3.90
CA LEU A 29 -2.57 5.61 -2.60
C LEU A 29 -1.38 6.45 -2.13
N THR A 30 -0.48 6.77 -3.03
CA THR A 30 0.69 7.62 -2.71
C THR A 30 0.25 8.99 -2.24
N GLU A 31 -0.69 9.61 -2.94
CA GLU A 31 -1.23 10.91 -2.56
C GLU A 31 -1.99 10.83 -1.22
N PHE A 32 -2.74 9.76 -0.99
CA PHE A 32 -3.44 9.55 0.27
C PHE A 32 -2.46 9.47 1.45
N HIS A 33 -1.43 8.64 1.33
CA HIS A 33 -0.46 8.47 2.41
C HIS A 33 0.44 9.70 2.58
N LYS A 34 0.75 10.41 1.50
CA LYS A 34 1.46 11.69 1.56
C LYS A 34 0.70 12.70 2.40
N LYS A 35 -0.62 12.73 2.25
CA LYS A 35 -1.48 13.66 2.98
C LYS A 35 -1.61 13.29 4.47
N HIS A 36 -1.58 11.99 4.79
CA HIS A 36 -1.94 11.49 6.12
C HIS A 36 -0.78 10.96 6.95
N CYS A 37 0.41 10.83 6.37
CA CYS A 37 1.60 10.32 7.05
C CYS A 37 2.77 11.27 6.83
N ALA A 38 3.17 12.00 7.86
CA ALA A 38 4.19 13.04 7.77
C ALA A 38 5.56 12.47 7.38
N GLU A 39 5.94 11.31 7.90
CA GLU A 39 7.21 10.65 7.59
C GLU A 39 7.29 10.29 6.12
N TYR A 40 6.20 9.78 5.57
CA TYR A 40 6.13 9.44 4.15
C TYR A 40 6.17 10.68 3.26
N ALA A 41 5.45 11.74 3.66
CA ALA A 41 5.47 13.02 2.95
C ALA A 41 6.88 13.61 2.86
N SER A 42 7.66 13.53 3.97
CA SER A 42 9.05 13.99 3.99
C SER A 42 9.92 13.20 3.03
N PHE A 43 9.74 11.88 2.99
CA PHE A 43 10.46 11.01 2.06
C PHE A 43 10.15 11.40 0.60
N LEU A 44 8.88 11.56 0.27
CA LEU A 44 8.46 11.91 -1.09
C LEU A 44 9.04 13.26 -1.53
N LYS A 45 9.08 14.22 -0.63
CA LYS A 45 9.69 15.52 -0.89
C LYS A 45 11.19 15.39 -1.17
N THR A 46 11.87 14.57 -0.38
CA THR A 46 13.32 14.34 -0.52
C THR A 46 13.67 13.72 -1.87
N VAL A 47 12.88 12.77 -2.35
CA VAL A 47 13.13 12.12 -3.65
C VAL A 47 12.55 12.89 -4.84
N GLY A 48 11.87 14.01 -4.59
CA GLY A 48 11.31 14.85 -5.65
C GLY A 48 10.10 14.28 -6.35
N TYR A 49 9.25 13.53 -5.62
CA TYR A 49 8.05 12.93 -6.20
C TYR A 49 7.06 14.00 -6.69
N ASP A 50 6.54 13.79 -7.90
CA ASP A 50 5.49 14.60 -8.49
C ASP A 50 4.48 13.68 -9.16
N SER A 51 3.24 13.69 -8.66
CA SER A 51 2.17 12.84 -9.18
C SER A 51 1.88 13.10 -10.66
N MET A 52 2.08 14.33 -11.12
CA MET A 52 1.84 14.70 -12.52
C MET A 52 2.90 14.15 -13.47
N ALA A 53 4.05 13.75 -12.95
CA ALA A 53 5.15 13.20 -13.74
C ALA A 53 5.12 11.66 -13.81
N VAL A 54 4.15 10.99 -13.15
CA VAL A 54 4.04 9.54 -13.13
C VAL A 54 3.34 9.07 -14.40
N ASN A 55 4.03 8.26 -15.20
CA ASN A 55 3.50 7.64 -16.42
C ASN A 55 3.32 6.13 -16.27
N SER A 56 4.06 5.50 -15.38
CA SER A 56 4.03 4.06 -15.14
C SER A 56 4.38 3.77 -13.69
N ILE A 57 4.22 2.50 -13.28
CA ILE A 57 4.51 2.08 -11.91
C ILE A 57 5.98 2.28 -11.53
N GLU A 58 6.90 2.22 -12.50
CA GLU A 58 8.32 2.43 -12.27
C GLU A 58 8.66 3.86 -11.84
N ASP A 59 7.78 4.81 -12.13
CA ASP A 59 7.97 6.22 -11.74
C ASP A 59 7.60 6.50 -10.28
N ILE A 60 6.98 5.53 -9.61
CA ILE A 60 6.59 5.66 -8.20
C ILE A 60 7.78 5.23 -7.34
N PRO A 61 8.26 6.09 -6.42
CA PRO A 61 9.45 5.77 -5.63
C PRO A 61 9.22 4.63 -4.64
N PHE A 62 10.23 3.80 -4.43
CA PHE A 62 10.22 2.76 -3.42
C PHE A 62 10.43 3.37 -2.05
N TYR A 63 9.62 2.94 -1.08
CA TYR A 63 9.82 3.32 0.30
C TYR A 63 10.68 2.27 0.99
N PRO A 64 11.80 2.65 1.61
CA PRO A 64 12.69 1.64 2.21
C PRO A 64 11.98 0.87 3.32
N VAL A 65 12.07 -0.47 3.27
CA VAL A 65 11.48 -1.36 4.28
C VAL A 65 11.95 -1.03 5.69
N ARG A 66 13.19 -0.56 5.82
CA ARG A 66 13.76 -0.14 7.10
C ARG A 66 12.91 0.90 7.84
N MET A 67 12.22 1.76 7.09
CA MET A 67 11.38 2.80 7.68
C MET A 67 10.23 2.23 8.49
N PHE A 68 9.71 1.06 8.10
CA PHE A 68 8.67 0.36 8.85
C PHE A 68 9.15 -0.21 10.18
N LYS A 69 10.46 -0.32 10.34
CA LYS A 69 11.07 -0.77 11.60
C LYS A 69 11.39 0.41 12.54
N GLU A 70 11.79 1.53 11.96
CA GLU A 70 12.26 2.70 12.72
C GLU A 70 11.14 3.64 13.13
N TYR A 71 10.04 3.68 12.36
CA TYR A 71 8.93 4.61 12.60
C TYR A 71 7.61 3.86 12.69
N ASP A 72 6.70 4.40 13.49
CA ASP A 72 5.30 3.98 13.49
C ASP A 72 4.59 4.74 12.37
N LEU A 73 4.54 4.15 11.18
CA LEU A 73 3.97 4.78 10.00
C LEU A 73 2.46 4.63 9.99
N LEU A 74 1.76 5.72 10.26
CA LEU A 74 0.31 5.75 10.39
C LEU A 74 -0.28 6.80 9.44
N SER A 75 -1.21 6.36 8.59
CA SER A 75 -2.06 7.26 7.80
C SER A 75 -3.46 7.37 8.38
N ILE A 76 -3.70 6.71 9.51
CA ILE A 76 -4.95 6.70 10.26
C ILE A 76 -4.65 7.10 11.70
N LYS A 77 -5.69 7.42 12.46
CA LYS A 77 -5.54 7.69 13.90
C LYS A 77 -5.25 6.40 14.65
N ARG A 78 -4.54 6.48 15.78
CA ARG A 78 -4.20 5.30 16.57
C ARG A 78 -5.43 4.52 17.06
N ASP A 79 -6.52 5.22 17.34
CA ASP A 79 -7.77 4.59 17.76
C ASP A 79 -8.50 3.89 16.62
N GLU A 80 -8.11 4.16 15.37
CA GLU A 80 -8.65 3.49 14.18
C GLU A 80 -7.88 2.21 13.80
N VAL A 81 -6.79 1.91 14.48
CA VAL A 81 -5.99 0.71 14.21
C VAL A 81 -6.76 -0.53 14.66
N PHE A 82 -7.09 -1.40 13.71
CA PHE A 82 -7.78 -2.66 13.95
C PHE A 82 -6.81 -3.78 14.28
N LYS A 83 -5.71 -3.86 13.53
CA LYS A 83 -4.65 -4.84 13.81
C LYS A 83 -3.29 -4.29 13.38
N VAL A 84 -2.24 -4.87 13.95
CA VAL A 84 -0.86 -4.58 13.58
C VAL A 84 -0.25 -5.83 12.99
N MET A 85 0.19 -5.73 11.74
CA MET A 85 0.92 -6.82 11.08
C MET A 85 2.41 -6.61 11.32
N THR A 86 3.09 -7.65 11.79
CA THR A 86 4.53 -7.59 12.06
C THR A 86 5.27 -8.61 11.21
N SER A 87 6.51 -8.26 10.82
CA SER A 87 7.39 -9.23 10.19
C SER A 87 7.93 -10.20 11.25
N SER A 88 8.23 -11.43 10.84
CA SER A 88 8.94 -12.35 11.71
C SER A 88 10.37 -11.83 11.90
N GLY A 89 10.79 -11.63 13.15
CA GLY A 89 12.13 -11.18 13.49
C GLY A 89 12.85 -12.20 14.35
N THR A 90 14.19 -12.21 14.27
CA THR A 90 14.99 -12.95 15.22
C THR A 90 15.03 -12.19 16.54
N THR A 91 15.28 -12.92 17.64
CA THR A 91 15.34 -12.34 18.98
C THR A 91 16.30 -11.15 19.03
N GLY A 92 15.82 -10.01 19.54
CA GLY A 92 16.61 -8.80 19.71
C GLY A 92 16.59 -7.85 18.50
N GLN A 93 15.95 -8.20 17.41
CA GLN A 93 15.82 -7.32 16.26
C GLN A 93 14.45 -6.60 16.26
N ARG A 94 14.45 -5.35 15.79
CA ARG A 94 13.20 -4.62 15.56
C ARG A 94 12.44 -5.27 14.40
N VAL A 95 11.13 -5.41 14.55
CA VAL A 95 10.27 -5.94 13.49
C VAL A 95 9.64 -4.79 12.72
N SER A 96 9.38 -5.03 11.43
CA SER A 96 8.55 -4.12 10.65
C SER A 96 7.12 -4.19 11.14
N LYS A 97 6.46 -3.03 11.27
CA LYS A 97 5.07 -2.95 11.71
C LYS A 97 4.23 -2.27 10.65
N ILE A 98 3.10 -2.86 10.33
CA ILE A 98 2.11 -2.28 9.42
C ILE A 98 0.78 -2.17 10.17
N TYR A 99 0.27 -0.96 10.27
CA TYR A 99 -0.97 -0.66 10.98
C TYR A 99 -2.14 -0.69 10.00
N VAL A 100 -3.15 -1.48 10.30
CA VAL A 100 -4.27 -1.74 9.40
C VAL A 100 -5.57 -1.38 10.09
N ASP A 101 -6.42 -0.59 9.43
CA ASP A 101 -7.78 -0.32 9.91
C ASP A 101 -8.71 -1.47 9.55
N LYS A 102 -9.95 -1.41 10.09
CA LYS A 102 -10.94 -2.47 9.89
C LYS A 102 -11.33 -2.62 8.42
N GLU A 103 -11.52 -1.51 7.73
CA GLU A 103 -11.91 -1.51 6.30
C GLU A 103 -10.85 -2.20 5.44
N THR A 104 -9.59 -1.83 5.62
CA THR A 104 -8.48 -2.44 4.88
C THR A 104 -8.34 -3.92 5.20
N ALA A 105 -8.52 -4.31 6.47
CA ALA A 105 -8.49 -5.72 6.86
C ALA A 105 -9.57 -6.53 6.15
N LEU A 106 -10.78 -5.98 6.02
CA LEU A 106 -11.88 -6.62 5.31
C LEU A 106 -11.59 -6.74 3.81
N ILE A 107 -10.99 -5.71 3.20
CA ILE A 107 -10.58 -5.74 1.79
C ILE A 107 -9.55 -6.83 1.56
N GLN A 108 -8.57 -6.96 2.45
CA GLN A 108 -7.55 -8.02 2.36
C GLN A 108 -8.18 -9.41 2.37
N GLN A 109 -9.19 -9.63 3.23
CA GLN A 109 -9.92 -10.90 3.27
C GLN A 109 -10.67 -11.16 1.97
N LYS A 110 -11.34 -10.15 1.41
CA LYS A 110 -12.05 -10.28 0.14
C LYS A 110 -11.12 -10.64 -1.01
N VAL A 111 -9.94 -10.01 -1.06
CA VAL A 111 -8.93 -10.31 -2.09
C VAL A 111 -8.49 -11.77 -1.98
N MET A 112 -8.20 -12.24 -0.77
CA MET A 112 -7.77 -13.63 -0.55
C MET A 112 -8.84 -14.62 -0.98
N ILE A 113 -10.10 -14.38 -0.61
CA ILE A 113 -11.22 -15.24 -0.99
C ILE A 113 -11.37 -15.29 -2.51
N LYS A 114 -11.27 -14.14 -3.18
CA LYS A 114 -11.40 -14.07 -4.63
C LYS A 114 -10.29 -14.84 -5.34
N ILE A 115 -9.06 -14.72 -4.87
CA ILE A 115 -7.93 -15.45 -5.43
C ILE A 115 -8.14 -16.97 -5.25
N LEU A 116 -8.52 -17.40 -4.04
CA LEU A 116 -8.71 -18.81 -3.74
C LEU A 116 -9.89 -19.43 -4.49
N SER A 117 -10.96 -18.65 -4.74
CA SER A 117 -12.12 -19.17 -5.48
C SER A 117 -11.87 -19.32 -6.98
N ASP A 118 -10.77 -18.76 -7.51
CA ASP A 118 -10.36 -18.94 -8.90
C ASP A 118 -9.54 -20.22 -9.13
N TYR A 119 -9.18 -20.90 -8.06
CA TYR A 119 -8.53 -22.20 -8.10
C TYR A 119 -9.59 -23.28 -7.89
#